data_b8359a9c29e0a191ab15c34e2d0540dc
#
_entry.id   b8359a9c29e0a191ab15c34e2d0540dc
#
_cell.length_a   1.000
_cell.length_b   1.000
_cell.length_c   1.000
_cell.angle_alpha   90.00
_cell.angle_beta   90.00
_cell.angle_gamma   90.00
#
_symmetry.space_group_name_H-M   'P 1'
#
loop_
_entity.id
_entity.type
_entity.pdbx_description
1 polymer ?
#
loop_
_entity_poly.entity_id
_entity_poly.type
_entity_poly.pdbx_seq_one_letter_code
_entity_poly.pdbx_strand_id
1 'polypeptide(L)'
;WRSRPEDAKLGIIRIDGIIRKNAGVSLGDKVTVSKVEAKACTKLVLSPVMADRQKVKFGPGIEGFARRGLNKRPVVVGDRIFIPGMTLFAEALPFAVLKTTPKGIVQVDNDTDIVIKDEAVDEEDVGQSQGITYEDIGGIGTQLLKVREMIELPLKHPELFRRLGIDPPKGVLLHGSPGTGKTMIAKAVATETNAHFTSINGPEIISK
;
A
#
# COMPACT_ATOMS: atom_id res chain seq x y z
N TRP A 1 0.00 -14.28 -12.86
CA TRP A 1 -0.77 -13.15 -13.38
C TRP A 1 -0.93 -13.34 -14.87
N ARG A 2 -2.15 -13.17 -15.38
CA ARG A 2 -2.38 -13.18 -16.85
C ARG A 2 -2.27 -11.74 -17.32
N SER A 3 -1.37 -11.47 -18.26
CA SER A 3 -1.33 -10.19 -18.97
C SER A 3 -2.62 -9.98 -19.76
N ARG A 4 -3.11 -8.75 -19.80
CA ARG A 4 -4.21 -8.40 -20.70
C ARG A 4 -3.67 -8.38 -22.13
N PRO A 5 -4.46 -8.80 -23.13
CA PRO A 5 -4.01 -8.79 -24.52
C PRO A 5 -3.54 -7.40 -25.00
N GLU A 6 -4.18 -6.34 -24.50
CA GLU A 6 -3.86 -4.95 -24.80
C GLU A 6 -2.52 -4.48 -24.25
N ASP A 7 -1.98 -5.16 -23.22
CA ASP A 7 -0.70 -4.83 -22.59
C ASP A 7 0.48 -5.57 -23.26
N ALA A 8 0.20 -6.45 -24.19
CA ALA A 8 1.22 -7.22 -24.88
C ALA A 8 2.17 -6.29 -25.65
N LYS A 9 3.48 -6.46 -25.42
CA LYS A 9 4.57 -5.69 -26.04
C LYS A 9 4.72 -4.23 -25.59
N LEU A 10 3.91 -3.75 -24.62
CA LEU A 10 4.05 -2.38 -24.10
C LEU A 10 5.17 -2.24 -23.07
N GLY A 11 5.79 -3.33 -22.63
CA GLY A 11 6.84 -3.30 -21.59
C GLY A 11 6.33 -2.80 -20.24
N ILE A 12 5.04 -3.01 -19.95
CA ILE A 12 4.41 -2.59 -18.70
C ILE A 12 4.01 -3.80 -17.85
N ILE A 13 4.01 -3.60 -16.52
CA ILE A 13 3.44 -4.54 -15.55
C ILE A 13 2.31 -3.86 -14.81
N ARG A 14 1.15 -4.51 -14.71
CA ARG A 14 0.02 -4.04 -13.90
C ARG A 14 -0.01 -4.83 -12.60
N ILE A 15 0.10 -4.12 -11.50
CA ILE A 15 0.00 -4.65 -10.14
C ILE A 15 -0.95 -3.76 -9.34
N ASP A 16 -1.65 -4.35 -8.38
CA ASP A 16 -2.53 -3.60 -7.48
C ASP A 16 -1.74 -2.72 -6.49
N GLY A 17 -2.45 -1.83 -5.78
CA GLY A 17 -1.84 -0.89 -4.85
C GLY A 17 -1.07 -1.57 -3.72
N ILE A 18 -1.53 -2.74 -3.26
CA ILE A 18 -0.88 -3.47 -2.17
C ILE A 18 0.41 -4.11 -2.62
N ILE A 19 0.40 -4.79 -3.76
CA ILE A 19 1.61 -5.39 -4.33
C ILE A 19 2.62 -4.29 -4.65
N ARG A 20 2.15 -3.14 -5.15
CA ARG A 20 3.00 -1.99 -5.42
C ARG A 20 3.64 -1.45 -4.14
N LYS A 21 2.86 -1.32 -3.05
CA LYS A 21 3.37 -0.92 -1.73
C LYS A 21 4.37 -1.93 -1.16
N ASN A 22 4.06 -3.22 -1.23
CA ASN A 22 4.98 -4.27 -0.79
C ASN A 22 6.29 -4.26 -1.58
N ALA A 23 6.24 -3.89 -2.85
CA ALA A 23 7.42 -3.74 -3.70
C ALA A 23 8.17 -2.41 -3.50
N GLY A 24 7.62 -1.46 -2.73
CA GLY A 24 8.21 -0.14 -2.49
C GLY A 24 8.29 0.73 -3.75
N VAL A 25 7.36 0.55 -4.70
CA VAL A 25 7.35 1.26 -5.99
C VAL A 25 6.06 2.05 -6.20
N SER A 26 6.16 3.10 -6.99
CA SER A 26 5.04 3.97 -7.36
C SER A 26 4.56 3.73 -8.78
N LEU A 27 3.42 4.31 -9.10
CA LEU A 27 2.86 4.25 -10.45
C LEU A 27 3.81 4.93 -11.45
N GLY A 28 4.20 4.22 -12.51
CA GLY A 28 5.11 4.72 -13.55
C GLY A 28 6.59 4.48 -13.26
N ASP A 29 6.95 3.93 -12.11
CA ASP A 29 8.33 3.55 -11.83
C ASP A 29 8.78 2.41 -12.75
N LYS A 30 10.08 2.41 -13.06
CA LYS A 30 10.72 1.31 -13.78
C LYS A 30 11.09 0.23 -12.78
N VAL A 31 10.65 -1.00 -13.06
CA VAL A 31 10.92 -2.16 -12.21
C VAL A 31 11.62 -3.25 -12.97
N THR A 32 12.49 -3.98 -12.30
CA THR A 32 13.09 -5.20 -12.82
C THR A 32 12.36 -6.40 -12.23
N VAL A 33 11.85 -7.27 -13.09
CA VAL A 33 11.14 -8.48 -12.68
C VAL A 33 12.06 -9.68 -12.88
N SER A 34 12.28 -10.44 -11.81
CA SER A 34 13.08 -11.68 -11.85
C SER A 34 12.27 -12.85 -11.30
N LYS A 35 12.50 -14.03 -11.88
CA LYS A 35 11.91 -15.27 -11.36
C LYS A 35 12.67 -15.68 -10.10
N VAL A 36 11.93 -15.98 -9.03
CA VAL A 36 12.48 -16.46 -7.77
C VAL A 36 11.76 -17.75 -7.37
N GLU A 37 12.48 -18.71 -6.80
CA GLU A 37 11.91 -19.91 -6.20
C GLU A 37 11.57 -19.62 -4.73
N ALA A 38 10.29 -19.73 -4.39
CA ALA A 38 9.83 -19.61 -3.02
C ALA A 38 10.01 -20.93 -2.27
N LYS A 39 10.53 -20.88 -1.05
CA LYS A 39 10.65 -22.06 -0.17
C LYS A 39 9.29 -22.35 0.47
N ALA A 40 9.01 -23.60 0.82
CA ALA A 40 7.80 -23.94 1.58
C ALA A 40 7.82 -23.22 2.94
N CYS A 41 6.72 -22.60 3.31
CA CYS A 41 6.56 -21.91 4.58
C CYS A 41 6.15 -22.93 5.66
N THR A 42 6.98 -23.09 6.69
CA THR A 42 6.61 -23.96 7.82
C THR A 42 5.84 -23.18 8.89
N LYS A 43 6.20 -21.89 9.12
CA LYS A 43 5.50 -21.05 10.09
C LYS A 43 5.35 -19.62 9.58
N LEU A 44 4.14 -19.08 9.74
CA LEU A 44 3.77 -17.70 9.34
C LEU A 44 3.13 -16.99 10.52
N VAL A 45 3.66 -15.84 10.91
CA VAL A 45 3.09 -15.00 11.97
C VAL A 45 2.50 -13.75 11.35
N LEU A 46 1.22 -13.55 11.56
CA LEU A 46 0.44 -12.42 11.05
C LEU A 46 -0.05 -11.55 12.21
N SER A 47 -0.24 -10.27 11.95
CA SER A 47 -0.90 -9.33 12.85
C SER A 47 -1.85 -8.45 12.05
N PRO A 48 -3.06 -8.14 12.54
CA PRO A 48 -3.92 -7.18 11.89
C PRO A 48 -3.25 -5.80 11.86
N VAL A 49 -3.50 -5.02 10.80
CA VAL A 49 -3.00 -3.66 10.66
C VAL A 49 -4.15 -2.70 10.93
N MET A 50 -4.02 -1.86 11.97
CA MET A 50 -5.05 -0.89 12.38
C MET A 50 -4.38 0.35 12.98
N ALA A 51 -5.01 1.51 12.82
CA ALA A 51 -4.47 2.80 13.23
C ALA A 51 -4.22 2.98 14.75
N ASP A 52 -4.85 2.21 15.62
CA ASP A 52 -4.83 2.46 17.07
C ASP A 52 -4.31 1.28 17.91
N ARG A 53 -3.50 0.38 17.36
CA ARG A 53 -3.01 -0.84 18.06
C ARG A 53 -4.10 -1.56 18.88
N GLN A 54 -5.32 -1.53 18.39
CA GLN A 54 -6.44 -2.15 19.09
C GLN A 54 -6.28 -3.67 19.12
N LYS A 55 -6.77 -4.29 20.19
CA LYS A 55 -6.84 -5.74 20.27
C LYS A 55 -8.06 -6.24 19.51
N VAL A 56 -7.82 -7.07 18.52
CA VAL A 56 -8.88 -7.73 17.74
C VAL A 56 -8.96 -9.18 18.20
N LYS A 57 -10.07 -9.57 18.81
CA LYS A 57 -10.31 -10.96 19.14
C LYS A 57 -10.90 -11.69 17.95
N PHE A 58 -10.20 -12.67 17.48
CA PHE A 58 -10.66 -13.56 16.42
C PHE A 58 -11.37 -14.78 17.01
N GLY A 59 -12.36 -15.27 16.30
CA GLY A 59 -13.04 -16.52 16.67
C GLY A 59 -12.15 -17.76 16.44
N PRO A 60 -12.49 -18.90 17.06
CA PRO A 60 -11.76 -20.14 16.84
C PRO A 60 -11.78 -20.57 15.37
N GLY A 61 -10.67 -21.11 14.89
CA GLY A 61 -10.54 -21.60 13.51
C GLY A 61 -10.07 -20.56 12.49
N ILE A 62 -9.75 -19.34 12.94
CA ILE A 62 -9.27 -18.25 12.09
C ILE A 62 -7.98 -18.64 11.33
N GLU A 63 -7.08 -19.39 11.98
CA GLU A 63 -5.82 -19.84 11.38
C GLU A 63 -6.08 -20.81 10.22
N GLY A 64 -7.05 -21.70 10.37
CA GLY A 64 -7.47 -22.62 9.31
C GLY A 64 -8.11 -21.89 8.13
N PHE A 65 -8.88 -20.84 8.42
CA PHE A 65 -9.45 -19.98 7.39
C PHE A 65 -8.36 -19.21 6.64
N ALA A 66 -7.42 -18.60 7.37
CA ALA A 66 -6.29 -17.89 6.80
C ALA A 66 -5.42 -18.80 5.92
N ARG A 67 -5.16 -20.02 6.37
CA ARG A 67 -4.39 -21.02 5.61
C ARG A 67 -5.04 -21.33 4.27
N ARG A 68 -6.34 -21.56 4.22
CA ARG A 68 -7.07 -21.79 2.96
C ARG A 68 -7.03 -20.56 2.04
N GLY A 69 -7.21 -19.36 2.60
CA GLY A 69 -7.21 -18.12 1.84
C GLY A 69 -5.84 -17.72 1.27
N LEU A 70 -4.76 -18.14 1.93
CA LEU A 70 -3.38 -17.82 1.55
C LEU A 70 -2.68 -18.98 0.82
N ASN A 71 -3.34 -20.11 0.61
CA ASN A 71 -2.72 -21.30 -0.01
C ASN A 71 -2.07 -20.95 -1.36
N LYS A 72 -0.83 -21.40 -1.56
CA LYS A 72 0.04 -21.14 -2.71
C LYS A 72 0.44 -19.66 -2.90
N ARG A 73 0.15 -18.80 -1.94
CA ARG A 73 0.56 -17.40 -2.00
C ARG A 73 2.00 -17.24 -1.52
N PRO A 74 2.89 -16.61 -2.32
CA PRO A 74 4.22 -16.22 -1.85
C PRO A 74 4.09 -15.00 -0.93
N VAL A 75 4.90 -14.98 0.15
CA VAL A 75 4.94 -13.88 1.12
C VAL A 75 6.36 -13.65 1.62
N VAL A 76 6.63 -12.42 2.06
CA VAL A 76 7.89 -12.00 2.69
C VAL A 76 7.57 -11.26 3.99
N VAL A 77 8.49 -11.25 4.93
CA VAL A 77 8.36 -10.41 6.14
C VAL A 77 8.26 -8.94 5.75
N GLY A 78 7.28 -8.24 6.31
CA GLY A 78 6.95 -6.85 5.97
C GLY A 78 5.84 -6.71 4.92
N ASP A 79 5.44 -7.79 4.25
CA ASP A 79 4.32 -7.74 3.32
C ASP A 79 3.02 -7.42 4.05
N ARG A 80 2.18 -6.65 3.36
CA ARG A 80 0.75 -6.52 3.67
C ARG A 80 -0.05 -7.44 2.77
N ILE A 81 -0.96 -8.16 3.38
CA ILE A 81 -1.78 -9.13 2.68
C ILE A 81 -3.23 -9.03 3.13
N PHE A 82 -4.14 -9.28 2.22
CA PHE A 82 -5.53 -9.55 2.56
C PHE A 82 -5.78 -11.05 2.53
N ILE A 83 -6.54 -11.50 3.51
CA ILE A 83 -7.07 -12.86 3.56
C ILE A 83 -8.48 -12.83 2.98
N PRO A 84 -8.74 -13.48 1.84
CA PRO A 84 -10.05 -13.46 1.20
C PRO A 84 -11.17 -13.84 2.17
N GLY A 85 -12.23 -13.03 2.22
CA GLY A 85 -13.38 -13.26 3.10
C GLY A 85 -13.20 -12.82 4.56
N MET A 86 -12.03 -12.25 4.92
CA MET A 86 -11.81 -11.67 6.24
C MET A 86 -12.04 -10.16 6.19
N THR A 87 -13.15 -9.75 6.77
CA THR A 87 -13.57 -8.34 6.80
C THR A 87 -13.81 -7.89 8.24
N LEU A 88 -13.58 -6.61 8.50
CA LEU A 88 -13.96 -5.93 9.74
C LEU A 88 -14.81 -4.71 9.35
N PHE A 89 -16.02 -4.59 9.91
CA PHE A 89 -16.99 -3.52 9.56
C PHE A 89 -17.26 -3.40 8.05
N ALA A 90 -17.36 -4.55 7.34
CA ALA A 90 -17.56 -4.66 5.89
C ALA A 90 -16.36 -4.24 5.03
N GLU A 91 -15.24 -3.84 5.62
CA GLU A 91 -13.99 -3.55 4.92
C GLU A 91 -13.00 -4.73 5.03
N ALA A 92 -12.20 -4.94 4.00
CA ALA A 92 -11.18 -5.99 4.02
C ALA A 92 -10.10 -5.65 5.06
N LEU A 93 -9.90 -6.54 6.04
CA LEU A 93 -8.89 -6.35 7.08
C LEU A 93 -7.51 -6.72 6.55
N PRO A 94 -6.56 -5.78 6.54
CA PRO A 94 -5.18 -6.05 6.16
C PRO A 94 -4.41 -6.72 7.29
N PHE A 95 -3.50 -7.61 6.92
CA PHE A 95 -2.57 -8.26 7.84
C PHE A 95 -1.14 -7.99 7.42
N ALA A 96 -0.28 -7.74 8.41
CA ALA A 96 1.16 -7.65 8.23
C ALA A 96 1.81 -9.01 8.46
N VAL A 97 2.76 -9.37 7.61
CA VAL A 97 3.62 -10.53 7.78
C VAL A 97 4.77 -10.15 8.73
N LEU A 98 4.68 -10.58 9.99
CA LEU A 98 5.68 -10.25 11.01
C LEU A 98 6.88 -11.20 10.99
N LYS A 99 6.64 -12.48 10.70
CA LYS A 99 7.70 -13.49 10.71
C LYS A 99 7.34 -14.65 9.80
N THR A 100 8.36 -15.15 9.09
CA THR A 100 8.28 -16.36 8.28
C THR A 100 9.35 -17.36 8.70
N THR A 101 9.07 -18.64 8.59
CA THR A 101 10.06 -19.70 8.72
C THR A 101 9.94 -20.62 7.50
N PRO A 102 11.00 -20.80 6.71
CA PRO A 102 12.32 -20.13 6.80
C PRO A 102 12.26 -18.63 6.48
N LYS A 103 13.36 -17.90 6.72
CA LYS A 103 13.48 -16.49 6.33
C LYS A 103 13.59 -16.36 4.80
N GLY A 104 13.08 -15.22 4.28
CA GLY A 104 13.13 -14.89 2.85
C GLY A 104 11.77 -15.10 2.18
N ILE A 105 11.78 -15.34 0.88
CA ILE A 105 10.55 -15.55 0.09
C ILE A 105 10.04 -16.96 0.36
N VAL A 106 8.85 -17.07 0.93
CA VAL A 106 8.24 -18.34 1.26
C VAL A 106 6.85 -18.44 0.63
N GLN A 107 6.43 -19.65 0.32
CA GLN A 107 5.09 -19.95 -0.18
C GLN A 107 4.27 -20.64 0.90
N VAL A 108 3.10 -20.10 1.18
CA VAL A 108 2.14 -20.70 2.12
C VAL A 108 1.51 -21.94 1.48
N ASP A 109 1.41 -23.02 2.22
CA ASP A 109 0.73 -24.24 1.81
C ASP A 109 -0.19 -24.80 2.91
N ASN A 110 -0.73 -25.98 2.70
CA ASN A 110 -1.67 -26.60 3.64
C ASN A 110 -1.05 -27.00 4.98
N ASP A 111 0.26 -27.20 5.02
CA ASP A 111 1.02 -27.64 6.20
C ASP A 111 1.63 -26.46 6.98
N THR A 112 1.45 -25.23 6.47
CA THR A 112 1.96 -24.03 7.12
C THR A 112 1.25 -23.80 8.46
N ASP A 113 2.02 -23.69 9.55
CA ASP A 113 1.54 -23.24 10.86
C ASP A 113 1.33 -21.73 10.84
N ILE A 114 0.07 -21.27 10.87
CA ILE A 114 -0.29 -19.86 10.87
C ILE A 114 -0.66 -19.44 12.28
N VAL A 115 0.00 -18.39 12.76
CA VAL A 115 -0.29 -17.74 14.04
C VAL A 115 -0.75 -16.31 13.76
N ILE A 116 -1.94 -15.96 14.20
CA ILE A 116 -2.49 -14.61 14.10
C ILE A 116 -2.44 -13.99 15.49
N LYS A 117 -1.77 -12.84 15.60
CA LYS A 117 -1.72 -12.08 16.85
C LYS A 117 -3.01 -11.30 17.04
N ASP A 118 -3.47 -11.20 18.28
CA ASP A 118 -4.63 -10.38 18.66
C ASP A 118 -4.28 -8.88 18.70
N GLU A 119 -3.01 -8.54 18.91
CA GLU A 119 -2.54 -7.15 18.93
C GLU A 119 -2.33 -6.67 17.50
N ALA A 120 -3.04 -5.60 17.14
CA ALA A 120 -2.82 -4.93 15.88
C ALA A 120 -1.46 -4.20 15.90
N VAL A 121 -0.82 -4.13 14.74
CA VAL A 121 0.34 -3.27 14.51
C VAL A 121 -0.12 -1.98 13.85
N ASP A 122 0.55 -0.86 14.20
CA ASP A 122 0.30 0.40 13.54
C ASP A 122 0.71 0.33 12.08
N GLU A 123 0.01 1.09 11.26
CA GLU A 123 0.34 1.23 9.85
C GLU A 123 1.78 1.68 9.61
N GLU A 124 2.34 2.49 10.52
CA GLU A 124 3.71 3.00 10.48
C GLU A 124 4.75 1.90 10.76
N ASP A 125 4.46 0.98 11.67
CA ASP A 125 5.37 -0.11 12.05
C ASP A 125 5.53 -1.17 10.93
N VAL A 126 4.59 -1.24 10.00
CA VAL A 126 4.63 -2.17 8.87
C VAL A 126 5.18 -1.51 7.61
N GLY A 127 5.74 -0.32 7.76
CA GLY A 127 6.45 0.38 6.69
C GLY A 127 5.60 0.76 5.50
N GLN A 128 4.33 1.18 5.69
CA GLN A 128 3.60 2.05 4.77
C GLN A 128 2.10 2.06 5.08
N SER A 129 1.54 3.22 5.29
CA SER A 129 0.11 3.44 5.55
C SER A 129 -0.79 2.92 4.42
N GLN A 130 -1.93 2.31 4.78
CA GLN A 130 -3.06 2.18 3.86
C GLN A 130 -3.63 3.58 3.56
N GLY A 131 -2.88 4.39 2.85
CA GLY A 131 -3.41 5.63 2.32
C GLY A 131 -4.23 5.36 1.07
N ILE A 132 -5.13 6.26 0.77
CA ILE A 132 -5.77 6.36 -0.53
C ILE A 132 -4.69 6.38 -1.60
N THR A 133 -4.82 5.53 -2.61
CA THR A 133 -3.89 5.47 -3.75
C THR A 133 -4.49 6.20 -4.96
N TYR A 134 -3.70 6.42 -5.99
CA TYR A 134 -4.21 7.00 -7.24
C TYR A 134 -5.26 6.10 -7.92
N GLU A 135 -5.25 4.81 -7.64
CA GLU A 135 -6.23 3.85 -8.21
C GLU A 135 -7.62 4.00 -7.60
N ASP A 136 -7.69 4.51 -6.37
CA ASP A 136 -8.95 4.78 -5.67
C ASP A 136 -9.65 6.02 -6.22
N ILE A 137 -8.97 6.80 -7.10
CA ILE A 137 -9.48 8.05 -7.63
C ILE A 137 -9.85 7.87 -9.10
N GLY A 138 -11.14 7.73 -9.37
CA GLY A 138 -11.68 7.63 -10.71
C GLY A 138 -11.86 9.00 -11.40
N GLY A 139 -11.80 9.00 -12.75
CA GLY A 139 -12.27 10.12 -13.57
C GLY A 139 -11.37 11.34 -13.70
N ILE A 140 -10.17 11.37 -13.12
CA ILE A 140 -9.27 12.55 -13.11
C ILE A 140 -7.88 12.31 -13.70
N GLY A 141 -7.76 11.43 -14.70
CA GLY A 141 -6.45 11.03 -15.23
C GLY A 141 -5.52 12.16 -15.64
N THR A 142 -6.04 13.19 -16.33
CA THR A 142 -5.23 14.34 -16.77
C THR A 142 -4.84 15.24 -15.60
N GLN A 143 -5.73 15.47 -14.65
CA GLN A 143 -5.48 16.25 -13.44
C GLN A 143 -4.47 15.54 -12.53
N LEU A 144 -4.59 14.23 -12.43
CA LEU A 144 -3.67 13.40 -11.66
C LEU A 144 -2.24 13.47 -12.20
N LEU A 145 -2.09 13.48 -13.52
CA LEU A 145 -0.77 13.64 -14.15
C LEU A 145 -0.11 14.96 -13.74
N LYS A 146 -0.86 16.07 -13.78
CA LYS A 146 -0.36 17.38 -13.34
C LYS A 146 0.03 17.39 -11.86
N VAL A 147 -0.78 16.76 -11.01
CA VAL A 147 -0.47 16.66 -9.57
C VAL A 147 0.82 15.87 -9.36
N ARG A 148 1.03 14.79 -10.09
CA ARG A 148 2.26 14.00 -10.04
C ARG A 148 3.48 14.83 -10.45
N GLU A 149 3.39 15.54 -11.55
CA GLU A 149 4.48 16.41 -12.04
C GLU A 149 4.81 17.54 -11.06
N MET A 150 3.80 18.15 -10.43
CA MET A 150 3.97 19.31 -9.57
C MET A 150 4.33 18.98 -8.12
N ILE A 151 3.95 17.83 -7.61
CA ILE A 151 4.15 17.46 -6.19
C ILE A 151 5.04 16.23 -6.06
N GLU A 152 4.71 15.13 -6.74
CA GLU A 152 5.43 13.87 -6.58
C GLU A 152 6.88 13.96 -7.09
N LEU A 153 7.06 14.50 -8.28
CA LEU A 153 8.38 14.61 -8.88
C LEU A 153 9.38 15.43 -8.03
N PRO A 154 9.02 16.63 -7.52
CA PRO A 154 9.90 17.37 -6.62
C PRO A 154 10.24 16.66 -5.33
N LEU A 155 9.30 15.90 -4.76
CA LEU A 155 9.51 15.17 -3.51
C LEU A 155 10.40 13.94 -3.70
N LYS A 156 10.21 13.18 -4.78
CA LYS A 156 10.98 11.97 -5.05
C LYS A 156 12.33 12.23 -5.71
N HIS A 157 12.41 13.25 -6.54
CA HIS A 157 13.57 13.55 -7.38
C HIS A 157 14.03 15.01 -7.28
N PRO A 158 14.34 15.51 -6.07
CA PRO A 158 14.79 16.90 -5.89
C PRO A 158 16.08 17.21 -6.66
N GLU A 159 16.89 16.18 -6.94
CA GLU A 159 18.12 16.31 -7.71
C GLU A 159 17.88 16.72 -9.16
N LEU A 160 16.75 16.39 -9.76
CA LEU A 160 16.41 16.81 -11.14
C LEU A 160 16.22 18.31 -11.20
N PHE A 161 15.50 18.88 -10.24
CA PHE A 161 15.24 20.32 -10.16
C PHE A 161 16.53 21.11 -9.95
N ARG A 162 17.41 20.62 -9.08
CA ARG A 162 18.75 21.23 -8.87
C ARG A 162 19.59 21.21 -10.13
N ARG A 163 19.60 20.11 -10.90
CA ARG A 163 20.35 20.00 -12.15
C ARG A 163 19.81 20.92 -13.23
N LEU A 164 18.50 21.16 -13.26
CA LEU A 164 17.85 22.06 -14.22
C LEU A 164 17.93 23.54 -13.80
N GLY A 165 18.39 23.82 -12.56
CA GLY A 165 18.40 25.18 -12.00
C GLY A 165 17.00 25.75 -11.78
N ILE A 166 15.99 24.89 -11.57
CA ILE A 166 14.59 25.28 -11.38
C ILE A 166 14.23 25.03 -9.93
N ASP A 167 13.64 26.04 -9.28
CA ASP A 167 13.08 25.85 -7.94
C ASP A 167 11.78 25.03 -8.00
N PRO A 168 11.66 23.95 -7.20
CA PRO A 168 10.42 23.21 -7.14
C PRO A 168 9.27 24.05 -6.55
N PRO A 169 8.03 23.84 -6.98
CA PRO A 169 6.88 24.53 -6.41
C PRO A 169 6.76 24.27 -4.91
N LYS A 170 6.58 25.33 -4.12
CA LYS A 170 6.46 25.25 -2.65
C LYS A 170 5.06 24.92 -2.17
N GLY A 171 4.07 24.96 -3.05
CA GLY A 171 2.68 24.67 -2.73
C GLY A 171 1.82 24.53 -3.96
N VAL A 172 0.72 23.82 -3.81
CA VAL A 172 -0.28 23.59 -4.87
C VAL A 172 -1.67 23.88 -4.32
N LEU A 173 -2.45 24.69 -5.06
CA LEU A 173 -3.83 25.01 -4.74
C LEU A 173 -4.78 24.07 -5.51
N LEU A 174 -5.53 23.25 -4.80
CA LEU A 174 -6.61 22.45 -5.36
C LEU A 174 -7.94 23.18 -5.19
N HIS A 175 -8.57 23.59 -6.29
CA HIS A 175 -9.85 24.25 -6.29
C HIS A 175 -10.93 23.44 -7.02
N GLY A 176 -12.19 23.67 -6.71
CA GLY A 176 -13.35 23.00 -7.30
C GLY A 176 -14.51 22.88 -6.32
N SER A 177 -15.64 22.39 -6.79
CA SER A 177 -16.86 22.20 -5.98
C SER A 177 -16.64 21.26 -4.79
N PRO A 178 -17.40 21.38 -3.70
CA PRO A 178 -17.39 20.38 -2.63
C PRO A 178 -17.65 18.97 -3.17
N GLY A 179 -17.01 17.97 -2.57
CA GLY A 179 -17.20 16.56 -2.96
C GLY A 179 -16.43 16.09 -4.21
N THR A 180 -15.63 16.94 -4.87
CA THR A 180 -14.86 16.57 -6.08
C THR A 180 -13.56 15.82 -5.80
N GLY A 181 -13.32 15.33 -4.58
CA GLY A 181 -12.18 14.47 -4.25
C GLY A 181 -10.86 15.21 -3.97
N LYS A 182 -10.83 16.55 -3.77
CA LYS A 182 -9.59 17.30 -3.53
C LYS A 182 -8.76 16.77 -2.37
N THR A 183 -9.39 16.52 -1.22
CA THR A 183 -8.70 15.95 -0.04
C THR A 183 -8.25 14.52 -0.32
N MET A 184 -9.00 13.77 -1.11
CA MET A 184 -8.66 12.42 -1.52
C MET A 184 -7.39 12.41 -2.39
N ILE A 185 -7.28 13.35 -3.32
CA ILE A 185 -6.06 13.55 -4.14
C ILE A 185 -4.86 13.84 -3.24
N ALA A 186 -4.99 14.77 -2.27
CA ALA A 186 -3.89 15.13 -1.38
C ALA A 186 -3.41 13.93 -0.54
N LYS A 187 -4.35 13.12 -0.02
CA LYS A 187 -4.02 11.88 0.68
C LYS A 187 -3.35 10.85 -0.22
N ALA A 188 -3.83 10.70 -1.46
CA ALA A 188 -3.23 9.79 -2.43
C ALA A 188 -1.78 10.17 -2.77
N VAL A 189 -1.53 11.45 -2.97
CA VAL A 189 -0.17 11.97 -3.19
C VAL A 189 0.75 11.63 -2.01
N ALA A 190 0.32 11.91 -0.78
CA ALA A 190 1.10 11.59 0.41
C ALA A 190 1.41 10.09 0.51
N THR A 191 0.43 9.25 0.24
CA THR A 191 0.59 7.79 0.21
C THR A 191 1.60 7.34 -0.85
N GLU A 192 1.49 7.86 -2.06
CA GLU A 192 2.35 7.45 -3.18
C GLU A 192 3.78 8.00 -3.04
N THR A 193 3.94 9.14 -2.38
CA THR A 193 5.27 9.73 -2.11
C THR A 193 5.89 9.26 -0.80
N ASN A 194 5.18 8.43 -0.02
CA ASN A 194 5.57 8.04 1.33
C ASN A 194 5.80 9.26 2.25
N ALA A 195 5.03 10.32 2.05
CA ALA A 195 5.11 11.53 2.85
C ALA A 195 4.08 11.51 3.99
N HIS A 196 4.43 12.13 5.11
CA HIS A 196 3.50 12.30 6.22
C HIS A 196 2.39 13.28 5.84
N PHE A 197 1.12 12.88 6.04
CA PHE A 197 -0.05 13.70 5.76
C PHE A 197 -0.61 14.31 7.04
N THR A 198 -0.63 15.64 7.10
CA THR A 198 -1.28 16.39 8.19
C THR A 198 -2.33 17.32 7.61
N SER A 199 -3.52 17.34 8.18
CA SER A 199 -4.62 18.24 7.80
C SER A 199 -4.81 19.30 8.87
N ILE A 200 -4.82 20.57 8.47
CA ILE A 200 -5.07 21.72 9.34
C ILE A 200 -6.33 22.41 8.84
N ASN A 201 -7.34 22.51 9.69
CA ASN A 201 -8.58 23.23 9.36
C ASN A 201 -8.40 24.73 9.57
N GLY A 202 -8.87 25.56 8.63
CA GLY A 202 -8.73 27.00 8.70
C GLY A 202 -9.18 27.65 10.03
N PRO A 203 -10.32 27.26 10.64
CA PRO A 203 -10.76 27.77 11.94
C PRO A 203 -9.78 27.51 13.09
N GLU A 204 -8.99 26.43 13.03
CA GLU A 204 -8.02 26.08 14.08
C GLU A 204 -6.82 27.06 14.12
N ILE A 205 -6.54 27.73 13.00
CA ILE A 205 -5.42 28.69 12.91
C ILE A 205 -5.85 30.08 13.37
N ILE A 206 -7.13 30.42 13.24
CA ILE A 206 -7.66 31.77 13.48
C ILE A 206 -8.11 31.95 14.93
N SER A 207 -8.26 30.85 15.70
CA SER A 207 -8.78 30.88 17.08
C SER A 207 -7.72 31.08 18.17
N LYS A 208 -6.58 31.69 17.85
CA LYS A 208 -5.58 32.13 18.86
C LYS A 208 -5.46 33.64 18.89
#